data_3e1bf8188767860d42ad7bb613c81da7
#
_entry.id   3e1bf8188767860d42ad7bb613c81da7
#
_cell.length_a   1.000
_cell.length_b   1.000
_cell.length_c   1.000
_cell.angle_alpha   90.00
_cell.angle_beta   90.00
_cell.angle_gamma   90.00
#
_symmetry.space_group_name_H-M   'P 1'
#
loop_
_entity.id
_entity.type
_entity.pdbx_description
1 polymer ?
#
loop_
_entity_poly.entity_id
_entity_poly.type
_entity_poly.pdbx_seq_one_letter_code
_entity_poly.pdbx_strand_id
1 'polypeptide(L)'
;MSIISEKFNAKITSLKEEFQINKDVVHQGIKGGLNEVEFSNLVSEIIPKKFKISKGIIENIEGEQSNETDFFIYDDEILPPYIKNDLAFVPVEATKYVFEIKSILNSTELKTTISKFSKYADLGGRAPTVLFSFSTDIQGSELDRYRKNDANFYTYPELMVLCVSDKGYYYKMVEEKYLIEILPIEEFIKNVKKEEDFKLKVGDTTISFDNLKQTNLTINSDSLKLNGIDYSKIKYKIHRWFGVENAGNIIELSLLSGISNTLCKEKFGKYLLHGKDPVFKVFSICFEDMWGNISCQDFDPNGLSYNLTDIEFTFSSNKENHKLLFNLKSN
;
A
#
# COMPACT_ATOMS: atom_id res chain seq x y z
N MET A 1 -2.80 27.82 11.06
CA MET A 1 -3.20 26.55 11.74
C MET A 1 -4.61 26.21 11.29
N SER A 2 -4.90 24.97 10.89
CA SER A 2 -6.24 24.58 10.44
C SER A 2 -7.07 24.15 11.65
N ILE A 3 -8.26 24.72 11.82
CA ILE A 3 -9.19 24.33 12.89
C ILE A 3 -9.55 22.85 12.79
N ILE A 4 -9.69 22.33 11.57
CA ILE A 4 -9.98 20.90 11.33
C ILE A 4 -8.84 20.04 11.87
N SER A 5 -7.59 20.33 11.51
CA SER A 5 -6.42 19.60 11.99
C SER A 5 -6.32 19.59 13.51
N GLU A 6 -6.52 20.74 14.14
CA GLU A 6 -6.42 20.86 15.61
C GLU A 6 -7.57 20.13 16.33
N LYS A 7 -8.78 20.15 15.78
CA LYS A 7 -9.90 19.39 16.36
C LYS A 7 -9.65 17.87 16.31
N PHE A 8 -9.15 17.37 15.17
CA PHE A 8 -8.80 15.95 15.08
C PHE A 8 -7.59 15.60 15.94
N ASN A 9 -6.61 16.48 16.05
CA ASN A 9 -5.51 16.30 16.98
C ASN A 9 -5.98 16.16 18.43
N ALA A 10 -6.92 17.00 18.87
CA ALA A 10 -7.53 16.91 20.21
C ALA A 10 -8.31 15.59 20.41
N LYS A 11 -9.06 15.14 19.39
CA LYS A 11 -9.79 13.86 19.44
C LYS A 11 -8.85 12.66 19.56
N ILE A 12 -7.72 12.67 18.84
CA ILE A 12 -6.69 11.62 18.94
C ILE A 12 -6.09 11.63 20.36
N THR A 13 -5.84 12.80 20.93
CA THR A 13 -5.35 12.90 22.32
C THR A 13 -6.37 12.27 23.27
N SER A 14 -7.66 12.61 23.14
CA SER A 14 -8.73 12.00 23.94
C SER A 14 -8.80 10.48 23.75
N LEU A 15 -8.71 9.98 22.51
CA LEU A 15 -8.68 8.54 22.23
C LEU A 15 -7.53 7.83 22.99
N LYS A 16 -6.35 8.44 23.04
CA LYS A 16 -5.21 7.89 23.77
C LYS A 16 -5.42 7.93 25.28
N GLU A 17 -6.05 8.96 25.81
CA GLU A 17 -6.42 9.07 27.23
C GLU A 17 -7.46 8.01 27.60
N GLU A 18 -8.50 7.81 26.79
CA GLU A 18 -9.50 6.76 26.96
C GLU A 18 -8.85 5.37 26.95
N PHE A 19 -7.92 5.12 26.03
CA PHE A 19 -7.16 3.88 26.02
C PHE A 19 -6.38 3.64 27.33
N GLN A 20 -5.78 4.69 27.94
CA GLN A 20 -5.10 4.53 29.23
C GLN A 20 -6.11 4.18 30.35
N ILE A 21 -7.28 4.80 30.35
CA ILE A 21 -8.37 4.49 31.31
C ILE A 21 -8.86 3.06 31.11
N ASN A 22 -9.07 2.63 29.86
CA ASN A 22 -9.52 1.29 29.53
C ASN A 22 -8.54 0.20 29.97
N LYS A 23 -7.26 0.51 30.20
CA LYS A 23 -6.28 -0.47 30.75
C LYS A 23 -6.69 -1.02 32.11
N ASP A 24 -7.43 -0.26 32.90
CA ASP A 24 -7.88 -0.65 34.23
C ASP A 24 -9.12 -1.56 34.19
N VAL A 25 -9.74 -1.73 33.02
CA VAL A 25 -10.87 -2.69 32.86
C VAL A 25 -10.36 -4.11 32.98
N VAL A 26 -10.87 -4.83 33.97
CA VAL A 26 -10.44 -6.20 34.32
C VAL A 26 -10.85 -7.20 33.25
N HIS A 27 -12.05 -7.07 32.68
CA HIS A 27 -12.58 -8.01 31.69
C HIS A 27 -12.03 -7.72 30.29
N GLN A 28 -11.15 -8.61 29.78
CA GLN A 28 -10.41 -8.40 28.54
C GLN A 28 -11.31 -8.19 27.31
N GLY A 29 -12.40 -8.93 27.16
CA GLY A 29 -13.33 -8.77 26.04
C GLY A 29 -14.03 -7.40 26.05
N ILE A 30 -14.41 -6.89 27.22
CA ILE A 30 -15.00 -5.55 27.33
C ILE A 30 -13.97 -4.48 27.01
N LYS A 31 -12.75 -4.63 27.51
CA LYS A 31 -11.64 -3.72 27.24
C LYS A 31 -11.31 -3.63 25.73
N GLY A 32 -11.25 -4.77 25.05
CA GLY A 32 -11.05 -4.81 23.58
C GLY A 32 -12.18 -4.11 22.86
N GLY A 33 -13.43 -4.45 23.18
CA GLY A 33 -14.63 -3.83 22.57
C GLY A 33 -14.73 -2.33 22.75
N LEU A 34 -14.34 -1.78 23.91
CA LEU A 34 -14.28 -0.33 24.12
C LEU A 34 -13.30 0.33 23.16
N ASN A 35 -12.08 -0.19 23.07
CA ASN A 35 -11.04 0.34 22.17
C ASN A 35 -11.45 0.29 20.69
N GLU A 36 -12.14 -0.79 20.27
CA GLU A 36 -12.68 -0.94 18.92
C GLU A 36 -13.74 0.15 18.62
N VAL A 37 -14.67 0.35 19.55
CA VAL A 37 -15.76 1.33 19.40
C VAL A 37 -15.20 2.76 19.35
N GLU A 38 -14.31 3.12 20.26
CA GLU A 38 -13.73 4.46 20.32
C GLU A 38 -12.95 4.81 19.05
N PHE A 39 -12.14 3.86 18.55
CA PHE A 39 -11.41 4.07 17.30
C PHE A 39 -12.34 4.12 16.08
N SER A 40 -13.35 3.25 16.00
CA SER A 40 -14.33 3.26 14.92
C SER A 40 -15.15 4.56 14.88
N ASN A 41 -15.50 5.11 16.05
CA ASN A 41 -16.17 6.41 16.15
C ASN A 41 -15.30 7.53 15.57
N LEU A 42 -14.00 7.56 15.89
CA LEU A 42 -13.07 8.54 15.34
C LEU A 42 -12.97 8.42 13.80
N VAL A 43 -12.91 7.20 13.26
CA VAL A 43 -12.90 6.95 11.81
C VAL A 43 -14.20 7.39 11.16
N SER A 44 -15.34 7.19 11.81
CA SER A 44 -16.66 7.56 11.29
C SER A 44 -16.79 9.05 10.95
N GLU A 45 -16.04 9.90 11.63
CA GLU A 45 -16.10 11.35 11.45
C GLU A 45 -15.36 11.85 10.20
N ILE A 46 -14.50 11.02 9.59
CA ILE A 46 -13.69 11.40 8.42
C ILE A 46 -14.18 10.78 7.11
N ILE A 47 -15.18 9.90 7.16
CA ILE A 47 -15.69 9.21 5.98
C ILE A 47 -16.92 9.94 5.39
N PRO A 48 -17.09 9.94 4.07
CA PRO A 48 -18.29 10.44 3.41
C PRO A 48 -19.56 9.72 3.89
N LYS A 49 -20.69 10.42 3.95
CA LYS A 49 -21.98 9.90 4.47
C LYS A 49 -22.50 8.64 3.79
N LYS A 50 -22.12 8.39 2.53
CA LYS A 50 -22.50 7.18 1.79
C LYS A 50 -21.80 5.92 2.30
N PHE A 51 -20.71 6.07 3.02
CA PHE A 51 -20.04 4.95 3.65
C PHE A 51 -20.50 4.81 5.09
N LYS A 52 -20.61 3.57 5.51
CA LYS A 52 -21.03 3.20 6.86
C LYS A 52 -19.95 2.35 7.52
N ILE A 53 -19.96 2.34 8.82
CA ILE A 53 -19.12 1.45 9.65
C ILE A 53 -20.03 0.43 10.32
N SER A 54 -19.60 -0.81 10.35
CA SER A 54 -20.23 -1.86 11.12
C SER A 54 -19.22 -2.91 11.56
N LYS A 55 -19.59 -3.69 12.56
CA LYS A 55 -18.91 -4.90 12.99
C LYS A 55 -19.65 -6.11 12.42
N GLY A 56 -18.94 -7.22 12.14
CA GLY A 56 -19.59 -8.43 11.70
C GLY A 56 -18.80 -9.25 10.71
N ILE A 57 -19.49 -9.79 9.72
CA ILE A 57 -18.99 -10.79 8.79
C ILE A 57 -19.12 -10.27 7.35
N ILE A 58 -18.10 -10.55 6.56
CA ILE A 58 -18.07 -10.27 5.12
C ILE A 58 -18.30 -11.61 4.40
N GLU A 59 -19.22 -11.62 3.43
CA GLU A 59 -19.62 -12.83 2.72
C GLU A 59 -19.45 -12.62 1.21
N ASN A 60 -19.02 -13.66 0.48
CA ASN A 60 -18.97 -13.65 -0.96
C ASN A 60 -20.27 -14.27 -1.57
N ILE A 61 -20.39 -14.21 -2.90
CA ILE A 61 -21.58 -14.70 -3.60
C ILE A 61 -21.76 -16.24 -3.47
N GLU A 62 -20.73 -16.98 -3.18
CA GLU A 62 -20.73 -18.41 -2.94
C GLU A 62 -21.21 -18.76 -1.52
N GLY A 63 -21.43 -17.77 -0.64
CA GLY A 63 -21.83 -17.97 0.75
C GLY A 63 -20.67 -18.27 1.68
N GLU A 64 -19.43 -18.11 1.24
CA GLU A 64 -18.27 -18.23 2.10
C GLU A 64 -18.10 -16.96 2.94
N GLN A 65 -17.62 -17.13 4.18
CA GLN A 65 -17.62 -16.06 5.17
C GLN A 65 -16.24 -15.79 5.74
N SER A 66 -15.95 -14.51 5.99
CA SER A 66 -14.77 -14.06 6.71
C SER A 66 -14.83 -14.51 8.19
N ASN A 67 -13.73 -14.33 8.88
CA ASN A 67 -13.78 -14.26 10.34
C ASN A 67 -14.53 -12.98 10.74
N GLU A 68 -15.05 -12.94 11.97
CA GLU A 68 -15.54 -11.69 12.55
C GLU A 68 -14.43 -10.64 12.52
N THR A 69 -14.76 -9.46 11.98
CA THR A 69 -13.87 -8.30 11.92
C THR A 69 -14.22 -7.32 13.03
N ASP A 70 -13.24 -6.63 13.57
CA ASP A 70 -13.46 -5.66 14.63
C ASP A 70 -14.36 -4.52 14.13
N PHE A 71 -14.09 -4.03 12.90
CA PHE A 71 -15.05 -3.27 12.10
C PHE A 71 -14.61 -3.17 10.64
N PHE A 72 -15.52 -2.79 9.77
CA PHE A 72 -15.27 -2.49 8.37
C PHE A 72 -16.05 -1.27 7.90
N ILE A 73 -15.54 -0.63 6.85
CA ILE A 73 -16.23 0.44 6.13
C ILE A 73 -16.84 -0.18 4.88
N TYR A 74 -18.12 0.08 4.63
CA TYR A 74 -18.82 -0.42 3.44
C TYR A 74 -19.64 0.66 2.76
N ASP A 75 -19.98 0.43 1.49
CA ASP A 75 -20.83 1.30 0.67
C ASP A 75 -22.23 0.71 0.66
N ASP A 76 -23.17 1.35 1.35
CA ASP A 76 -24.54 0.87 1.48
C ASP A 76 -25.42 1.12 0.22
N GLU A 77 -24.87 1.84 -0.77
CA GLU A 77 -25.51 2.01 -2.07
C GLU A 77 -25.31 0.80 -3.00
N ILE A 78 -24.29 -0.05 -2.76
CA ILE A 78 -23.99 -1.23 -3.61
C ILE A 78 -24.97 -2.36 -3.33
N LEU A 79 -25.14 -2.72 -2.07
CA LEU A 79 -26.10 -3.71 -1.60
C LEU A 79 -26.43 -3.40 -0.14
N PRO A 80 -27.72 -3.31 0.22
CA PRO A 80 -28.07 -3.09 1.61
C PRO A 80 -27.60 -4.29 2.43
N PRO A 81 -26.81 -4.05 3.50
CA PRO A 81 -26.36 -5.12 4.37
C PRO A 81 -27.52 -5.68 5.19
N TYR A 82 -27.42 -6.94 5.57
CA TYR A 82 -28.27 -7.47 6.61
C TYR A 82 -27.70 -7.09 7.97
N ILE A 83 -28.38 -6.23 8.71
CA ILE A 83 -27.95 -5.76 10.03
C ILE A 83 -28.95 -6.23 11.07
N LYS A 84 -28.44 -6.86 12.14
CA LYS A 84 -29.22 -7.26 13.30
C LYS A 84 -28.38 -7.17 14.56
N ASN A 85 -28.87 -6.40 15.55
CA ASN A 85 -28.21 -6.24 16.84
C ASN A 85 -26.73 -5.79 16.71
N ASP A 86 -26.48 -4.77 15.92
CA ASP A 86 -25.15 -4.19 15.65
C ASP A 86 -24.17 -5.10 14.91
N LEU A 87 -24.61 -6.29 14.50
CA LEU A 87 -23.84 -7.17 13.62
C LEU A 87 -24.34 -7.03 12.18
N ALA A 88 -23.41 -6.84 11.27
CA ALA A 88 -23.70 -6.77 9.84
C ALA A 88 -23.15 -7.98 9.09
N PHE A 89 -23.94 -8.44 8.11
CA PHE A 89 -23.48 -9.32 7.04
C PHE A 89 -23.40 -8.50 5.78
N VAL A 90 -22.20 -8.31 5.26
CA VAL A 90 -21.95 -7.39 4.15
C VAL A 90 -21.30 -8.14 2.99
N PRO A 91 -21.78 -7.92 1.74
CA PRO A 91 -21.13 -8.46 0.56
C PRO A 91 -19.69 -7.97 0.43
N VAL A 92 -18.79 -8.84 0.00
CA VAL A 92 -17.36 -8.51 -0.16
C VAL A 92 -17.15 -7.33 -1.11
N GLU A 93 -17.99 -7.19 -2.14
CA GLU A 93 -17.95 -6.11 -3.13
C GLU A 93 -18.30 -4.74 -2.54
N ALA A 94 -19.13 -4.72 -1.50
CA ALA A 94 -19.50 -3.48 -0.81
C ALA A 94 -18.42 -2.96 0.14
N THR A 95 -17.49 -3.83 0.54
CA THR A 95 -16.44 -3.51 1.50
C THR A 95 -15.43 -2.52 0.91
N LYS A 96 -15.08 -1.50 1.69
CA LYS A 96 -14.13 -0.43 1.32
C LYS A 96 -12.87 -0.41 2.19
N TYR A 97 -12.96 -0.86 3.43
CA TYR A 97 -11.85 -1.04 4.37
C TYR A 97 -12.21 -2.12 5.38
N VAL A 98 -11.21 -2.89 5.81
CA VAL A 98 -11.34 -3.89 6.88
C VAL A 98 -10.32 -3.60 7.96
N PHE A 99 -10.75 -3.58 9.23
CA PHE A 99 -9.93 -3.21 10.36
C PHE A 99 -9.81 -4.31 11.41
N GLU A 100 -8.60 -4.46 11.93
CA GLU A 100 -8.30 -5.18 13.18
C GLU A 100 -7.64 -4.20 14.15
N ILE A 101 -8.15 -4.18 15.38
CA ILE A 101 -7.71 -3.27 16.44
C ILE A 101 -7.07 -4.07 17.56
N LYS A 102 -5.88 -3.66 17.97
CA LYS A 102 -5.16 -4.32 19.06
C LYS A 102 -4.81 -3.32 20.16
N SER A 103 -5.00 -3.73 21.40
CA SER A 103 -4.51 -2.95 22.55
C SER A 103 -2.98 -2.95 22.58
N ILE A 104 -2.36 -4.11 22.32
CA ILE A 104 -0.91 -4.29 22.28
C ILE A 104 -0.58 -5.19 21.09
N LEU A 105 0.25 -4.71 20.20
CA LEU A 105 0.75 -5.52 19.09
C LEU A 105 1.94 -6.35 19.54
N ASN A 106 1.82 -7.67 19.38
CA ASN A 106 2.90 -8.65 19.50
C ASN A 106 2.92 -9.56 18.26
N SER A 107 3.90 -10.45 18.17
CA SER A 107 4.05 -11.31 16.99
C SER A 107 2.90 -12.32 16.83
N THR A 108 2.25 -12.74 17.91
CA THR A 108 1.09 -13.64 17.85
C THR A 108 -0.13 -12.90 17.29
N GLU A 109 -0.42 -11.70 17.80
CA GLU A 109 -1.52 -10.87 17.31
C GLU A 109 -1.32 -10.49 15.83
N LEU A 110 -0.08 -10.17 15.44
CA LEU A 110 0.26 -9.89 14.04
C LEU A 110 -0.04 -11.08 13.12
N LYS A 111 0.40 -12.29 13.48
CA LYS A 111 0.14 -13.51 12.71
C LYS A 111 -1.35 -13.85 12.63
N THR A 112 -2.07 -13.67 13.73
CA THR A 112 -3.52 -13.89 13.77
C THR A 112 -4.23 -12.93 12.83
N THR A 113 -3.83 -11.65 12.82
CA THR A 113 -4.39 -10.62 11.92
C THR A 113 -4.09 -10.94 10.47
N ILE A 114 -2.85 -11.32 10.13
CA ILE A 114 -2.49 -11.74 8.77
C ILE A 114 -3.37 -12.91 8.32
N SER A 115 -3.57 -13.92 9.17
CA SER A 115 -4.43 -15.08 8.86
C SER A 115 -5.89 -14.68 8.65
N LYS A 116 -6.44 -13.74 9.43
CA LYS A 116 -7.79 -13.23 9.23
C LYS A 116 -7.92 -12.51 7.88
N PHE A 117 -6.95 -11.69 7.54
CA PHE A 117 -6.95 -10.95 6.27
C PHE A 117 -6.68 -11.86 5.07
N SER A 118 -5.90 -12.93 5.23
CA SER A 118 -5.77 -13.97 4.21
C SER A 118 -7.12 -14.59 3.88
N LYS A 119 -7.89 -14.96 4.90
CA LYS A 119 -9.25 -15.49 4.68
C LYS A 119 -10.17 -14.48 3.99
N TYR A 120 -10.07 -13.19 4.32
CA TYR A 120 -10.80 -12.14 3.60
C TYR A 120 -10.36 -12.03 2.13
N ALA A 121 -9.07 -12.15 1.83
CA ALA A 121 -8.55 -12.16 0.47
C ALA A 121 -9.03 -13.39 -0.33
N ASP A 122 -9.09 -14.57 0.31
CA ASP A 122 -9.62 -15.81 -0.29
C ASP A 122 -11.07 -15.68 -0.73
N LEU A 123 -11.88 -14.85 -0.03
CA LEU A 123 -13.26 -14.52 -0.42
C LEU A 123 -13.34 -13.58 -1.66
N GLY A 124 -12.20 -13.18 -2.22
CA GLY A 124 -12.13 -12.16 -3.27
C GLY A 124 -12.08 -10.72 -2.75
N GLY A 125 -11.86 -10.53 -1.44
CA GLY A 125 -11.71 -9.23 -0.81
C GLY A 125 -10.52 -8.45 -1.38
N ARG A 126 -10.75 -7.19 -1.76
CA ARG A 126 -9.73 -6.30 -2.36
C ARG A 126 -9.63 -4.95 -1.70
N ALA A 127 -10.48 -4.69 -0.71
CA ALA A 127 -10.41 -3.46 0.05
C ALA A 127 -9.14 -3.44 0.94
N PRO A 128 -8.55 -2.26 1.18
CA PRO A 128 -7.42 -2.13 2.08
C PRO A 128 -7.70 -2.70 3.46
N THR A 129 -6.79 -3.51 3.96
CA THR A 129 -6.79 -4.10 5.30
C THR A 129 -5.90 -3.29 6.22
N VAL A 130 -6.37 -2.99 7.41
CA VAL A 130 -5.70 -2.10 8.37
C VAL A 130 -5.57 -2.81 9.71
N LEU A 131 -4.34 -2.93 10.19
CA LEU A 131 -4.05 -3.25 11.57
C LEU A 131 -3.67 -1.97 12.31
N PHE A 132 -4.51 -1.57 13.27
CA PHE A 132 -4.21 -0.49 14.19
C PHE A 132 -3.90 -1.06 15.58
N SER A 133 -2.87 -0.56 16.22
CA SER A 133 -2.57 -0.92 17.60
C SER A 133 -2.27 0.30 18.46
N PHE A 134 -2.85 0.33 19.65
CA PHE A 134 -2.61 1.40 20.62
C PHE A 134 -1.22 1.36 21.25
N SER A 135 -0.58 0.19 21.28
CA SER A 135 0.76 0.03 21.82
C SER A 135 1.46 -1.20 21.24
N THR A 136 2.69 -1.41 21.61
CA THR A 136 3.52 -2.53 21.13
C THR A 136 4.43 -3.06 22.24
N ASP A 137 4.86 -4.32 22.08
CA ASP A 137 5.78 -5.01 22.97
C ASP A 137 7.25 -4.88 22.56
N ILE A 138 7.58 -4.22 21.45
CA ILE A 138 8.97 -4.04 20.96
C ILE A 138 9.37 -2.58 20.81
N GLN A 139 10.67 -2.32 20.91
CA GLN A 139 11.28 -1.00 20.65
C GLN A 139 11.72 -0.84 19.18
N GLY A 140 11.95 -1.95 18.47
CA GLY A 140 12.41 -1.94 17.08
C GLY A 140 11.33 -1.59 16.07
N SER A 141 11.65 -1.68 14.78
CA SER A 141 10.73 -1.37 13.68
C SER A 141 9.58 -2.38 13.60
N GLU A 142 8.35 -1.87 13.54
CA GLU A 142 7.15 -2.69 13.36
C GLU A 142 7.08 -3.25 11.94
N LEU A 143 7.54 -2.49 10.97
CA LEU A 143 7.57 -2.94 9.58
C LEU A 143 8.56 -4.10 9.40
N ASP A 144 9.71 -4.07 10.10
CA ASP A 144 10.65 -5.20 10.10
C ASP A 144 10.09 -6.44 10.78
N ARG A 145 9.30 -6.25 11.86
CA ARG A 145 8.57 -7.36 12.47
C ARG A 145 7.56 -7.94 11.50
N TYR A 146 6.80 -7.09 10.80
CA TYR A 146 5.84 -7.55 9.79
C TYR A 146 6.56 -8.31 8.67
N ARG A 147 7.60 -7.76 8.10
CA ARG A 147 8.42 -8.39 7.05
C ARG A 147 8.87 -9.81 7.40
N LYS A 148 9.24 -10.05 8.67
CA LYS A 148 9.68 -11.37 9.15
C LYS A 148 8.53 -12.37 9.34
N ASN A 149 7.30 -11.92 9.42
CA ASN A 149 6.12 -12.75 9.71
C ASN A 149 5.19 -12.95 8.53
N ASP A 150 5.44 -12.31 7.39
CA ASP A 150 4.61 -12.41 6.18
C ASP A 150 5.50 -12.67 4.96
N ALA A 151 5.31 -13.84 4.33
CA ALA A 151 6.03 -14.21 3.10
C ALA A 151 5.64 -13.33 1.91
N ASN A 152 4.43 -12.78 1.92
CA ASN A 152 3.89 -11.93 0.86
C ASN A 152 4.20 -10.44 1.07
N PHE A 153 4.98 -10.09 2.10
CA PHE A 153 5.29 -8.70 2.46
C PHE A 153 5.71 -7.82 1.28
N TYR A 154 6.52 -8.37 0.39
CA TYR A 154 7.02 -7.62 -0.77
C TYR A 154 6.07 -7.63 -1.96
N THR A 155 5.20 -8.61 -2.06
CA THR A 155 4.32 -8.83 -3.20
C THR A 155 2.91 -8.27 -2.96
N TYR A 156 2.01 -9.13 -2.56
CA TYR A 156 0.61 -8.85 -2.28
C TYR A 156 0.29 -9.27 -0.84
N PRO A 157 0.78 -8.50 0.15
CA PRO A 157 0.51 -8.82 1.55
C PRO A 157 -0.97 -8.63 1.86
N GLU A 158 -1.49 -9.50 2.69
CA GLU A 158 -2.88 -9.44 3.15
C GLU A 158 -3.11 -8.26 4.09
N LEU A 159 -2.10 -7.82 4.82
CA LEU A 159 -2.11 -6.60 5.62
C LEU A 159 -1.49 -5.45 4.83
N MET A 160 -2.31 -4.53 4.37
CA MET A 160 -1.89 -3.42 3.51
C MET A 160 -1.50 -2.15 4.29
N VAL A 161 -2.04 -1.98 5.48
CA VAL A 161 -1.80 -0.80 6.33
C VAL A 161 -1.51 -1.24 7.76
N LEU A 162 -0.35 -0.88 8.26
CA LEU A 162 0.07 -1.11 9.64
C LEU A 162 0.24 0.23 10.35
N CYS A 163 -0.48 0.44 11.45
CA CYS A 163 -0.39 1.64 12.26
C CYS A 163 -0.24 1.28 13.74
N VAL A 164 0.82 1.75 14.34
CA VAL A 164 1.06 1.62 15.78
C VAL A 164 1.16 3.01 16.39
N SER A 165 0.24 3.32 17.29
CA SER A 165 0.13 4.61 17.96
C SER A 165 1.47 5.05 18.56
N ASP A 166 1.80 6.33 18.42
CA ASP A 166 3.05 6.94 18.90
C ASP A 166 4.34 6.32 18.34
N LYS A 167 4.27 5.52 17.27
CA LYS A 167 5.43 4.82 16.74
C LYS A 167 5.57 4.89 15.24
N GLY A 168 4.54 4.43 14.49
CA GLY A 168 4.66 4.41 13.05
C GLY A 168 3.37 4.09 12.33
N TYR A 169 3.25 4.66 11.14
CA TYR A 169 2.20 4.40 10.17
C TYR A 169 2.83 3.99 8.85
N TYR A 170 2.42 2.86 8.31
CA TYR A 170 2.96 2.29 7.09
C TYR A 170 1.83 1.82 6.18
N TYR A 171 2.00 2.01 4.88
CA TYR A 171 1.04 1.51 3.90
C TYR A 171 1.74 0.99 2.65
N LYS A 172 1.16 -0.05 2.08
CA LYS A 172 1.58 -0.64 0.82
C LYS A 172 0.99 0.11 -0.35
N MET A 173 1.83 0.40 -1.34
CA MET A 173 1.39 0.92 -2.64
C MET A 173 1.99 0.10 -3.76
N VAL A 174 1.20 -0.18 -4.78
CA VAL A 174 1.64 -0.80 -6.03
C VAL A 174 1.36 0.18 -7.15
N GLU A 175 2.39 0.50 -7.91
CA GLU A 175 2.31 1.38 -9.06
C GLU A 175 2.68 0.60 -10.31
N GLU A 176 1.82 0.61 -11.32
CA GLU A 176 2.10 0.00 -12.62
C GLU A 176 2.67 1.08 -13.54
N LYS A 177 3.81 0.78 -14.15
CA LYS A 177 4.46 1.66 -15.13
C LYS A 177 4.78 0.92 -16.41
N TYR A 178 4.81 1.65 -17.51
CA TYR A 178 5.38 1.12 -18.75
C TYR A 178 6.90 1.13 -18.64
N LEU A 179 7.54 0.11 -19.20
CA LEU A 179 9.00 -0.03 -19.24
C LEU A 179 9.63 1.15 -19.99
N ILE A 180 8.96 1.60 -21.03
CA ILE A 180 9.34 2.77 -21.81
C ILE A 180 8.15 3.71 -21.78
N GLU A 181 8.28 4.85 -21.12
CA GLU A 181 7.40 5.97 -21.38
C GLU A 181 7.77 6.47 -22.78
N ILE A 182 6.94 6.18 -23.76
CA ILE A 182 7.10 6.72 -25.09
C ILE A 182 6.85 8.22 -24.96
N LEU A 183 7.91 8.98 -24.82
CA LEU A 183 7.90 10.37 -25.21
C LEU A 183 7.40 10.42 -26.66
N PRO A 184 6.64 11.44 -27.08
CA PRO A 184 6.26 11.59 -28.47
C PRO A 184 7.48 11.27 -29.34
N ILE A 185 7.31 10.40 -30.31
CA ILE A 185 8.42 9.82 -31.11
C ILE A 185 9.39 10.89 -31.63
N GLU A 186 8.86 12.07 -31.91
CA GLU A 186 9.66 13.22 -32.32
C GLU A 186 10.67 13.69 -31.25
N GLU A 187 10.29 13.58 -30.00
CA GLU A 187 11.13 13.96 -28.86
C GLU A 187 12.14 12.86 -28.54
N PHE A 188 11.72 11.59 -28.64
CA PHE A 188 12.60 10.43 -28.54
C PHE A 188 13.67 10.45 -29.66
N ILE A 189 13.27 10.69 -30.92
CA ILE A 189 14.20 10.78 -32.06
C ILE A 189 15.14 11.98 -31.91
N LYS A 190 14.66 13.11 -31.41
CA LYS A 190 15.51 14.29 -31.14
C LYS A 190 16.53 14.02 -30.02
N ASN A 191 16.13 13.33 -28.98
CA ASN A 191 17.00 13.01 -27.85
C ASN A 191 18.02 11.92 -28.22
N VAL A 192 17.61 10.88 -28.97
CA VAL A 192 18.48 9.82 -29.46
C VAL A 192 19.54 10.35 -30.44
N LYS A 193 19.24 11.38 -31.21
CA LYS A 193 20.21 12.02 -32.13
C LYS A 193 21.29 12.86 -31.43
N LYS A 194 21.10 13.17 -30.15
CA LYS A 194 22.01 14.05 -29.39
C LYS A 194 22.92 13.31 -28.43
N GLU A 195 22.65 12.05 -28.10
CA GLU A 195 23.45 11.28 -27.18
C GLU A 195 24.31 10.26 -27.93
N GLU A 196 25.59 10.60 -28.13
CA GLU A 196 26.61 9.70 -28.69
C GLU A 196 26.82 8.44 -27.82
N ASP A 197 26.31 8.42 -26.57
CA ASP A 197 26.43 7.33 -25.61
C ASP A 197 25.18 6.46 -25.46
N PHE A 198 24.20 6.56 -26.36
CA PHE A 198 23.01 5.71 -26.28
C PHE A 198 23.40 4.23 -26.38
N LYS A 199 23.20 3.48 -25.30
CA LYS A 199 23.38 2.03 -25.23
C LYS A 199 22.12 1.40 -24.69
N LEU A 200 21.39 0.70 -25.54
CA LEU A 200 20.28 -0.15 -25.12
C LEU A 200 20.83 -1.56 -24.87
N LYS A 201 20.81 -2.04 -23.64
CA LYS A 201 21.25 -3.39 -23.31
C LYS A 201 20.06 -4.33 -23.33
N VAL A 202 20.05 -5.31 -24.24
CA VAL A 202 19.03 -6.35 -24.37
C VAL A 202 19.71 -7.70 -24.23
N GLY A 203 19.60 -8.33 -23.07
CA GLY A 203 20.38 -9.52 -22.73
C GLY A 203 21.89 -9.22 -22.70
N ASP A 204 22.68 -10.11 -23.27
CA ASP A 204 24.13 -9.92 -23.40
C ASP A 204 24.54 -9.01 -24.57
N THR A 205 23.54 -8.47 -25.30
CA THR A 205 23.78 -7.63 -26.46
C THR A 205 23.60 -6.18 -26.10
N THR A 206 24.66 -5.39 -26.28
CA THR A 206 24.59 -3.92 -26.20
C THR A 206 24.33 -3.37 -27.60
N ILE A 207 23.19 -2.70 -27.76
CA ILE A 207 22.81 -2.04 -29.01
C ILE A 207 23.24 -0.59 -28.90
N SER A 208 24.27 -0.21 -29.66
CA SER A 208 24.66 1.20 -29.85
C SER A 208 23.82 1.83 -30.96
N PHE A 209 23.81 3.17 -31.02
CA PHE A 209 23.09 3.90 -32.06
C PHE A 209 23.48 3.47 -33.50
N ASP A 210 24.73 3.17 -33.71
CA ASP A 210 25.22 2.69 -35.00
C ASP A 210 24.73 1.27 -35.35
N ASN A 211 24.52 0.45 -34.34
CA ASN A 211 23.99 -0.93 -34.49
C ASN A 211 22.48 -0.96 -34.69
N LEU A 212 21.75 0.10 -34.36
CA LEU A 212 20.30 0.22 -34.60
C LEU A 212 19.95 0.09 -36.09
N LYS A 213 20.86 0.47 -36.98
CA LYS A 213 20.69 0.33 -38.45
C LYS A 213 20.75 -1.10 -38.93
N GLN A 214 21.28 -2.03 -38.15
CA GLN A 214 21.50 -3.44 -38.51
C GLN A 214 20.55 -4.39 -37.77
N THR A 215 19.77 -3.89 -36.84
CA THR A 215 18.79 -4.68 -36.05
C THR A 215 17.37 -4.48 -36.64
N ASN A 216 16.54 -5.54 -36.56
CA ASN A 216 15.12 -5.45 -36.93
C ASN A 216 14.34 -4.57 -35.89
N LEU A 217 14.75 -3.33 -35.82
CA LEU A 217 14.07 -2.33 -34.97
C LEU A 217 13.01 -1.61 -35.78
N THR A 218 11.75 -1.79 -35.42
CA THR A 218 10.65 -1.03 -36.01
C THR A 218 10.13 -0.05 -34.95
N ILE A 219 10.27 1.23 -35.24
CA ILE A 219 9.72 2.32 -34.40
C ILE A 219 8.55 2.92 -35.18
N ASN A 220 7.35 2.76 -34.65
CA ASN A 220 6.15 3.44 -35.13
C ASN A 220 5.66 4.42 -34.07
N SER A 221 4.72 5.31 -34.42
CA SER A 221 4.12 6.28 -33.48
C SER A 221 3.60 5.67 -32.16
N ASP A 222 3.28 4.38 -32.18
CA ASP A 222 2.61 3.70 -31.06
C ASP A 222 3.34 2.43 -30.58
N SER A 223 4.48 2.07 -31.18
CA SER A 223 5.19 0.84 -30.80
C SER A 223 6.69 0.88 -31.03
N LEU A 224 7.43 0.35 -30.09
CA LEU A 224 8.87 0.06 -30.20
C LEU A 224 9.05 -1.46 -30.23
N LYS A 225 9.29 -2.03 -31.41
CA LYS A 225 9.51 -3.47 -31.58
C LYS A 225 10.96 -3.77 -31.86
N LEU A 226 11.53 -4.66 -31.05
CA LEU A 226 12.86 -5.21 -31.24
C LEU A 226 12.77 -6.74 -31.26
N ASN A 227 13.23 -7.38 -32.35
CA ASN A 227 13.19 -8.83 -32.53
C ASN A 227 11.77 -9.44 -32.27
N GLY A 228 10.72 -8.74 -32.70
CA GLY A 228 9.33 -9.19 -32.57
C GLY A 228 8.67 -8.90 -31.22
N ILE A 229 9.40 -8.37 -30.25
CA ILE A 229 8.86 -7.98 -28.93
C ILE A 229 8.49 -6.49 -28.95
N ASP A 230 7.26 -6.19 -28.57
CA ASP A 230 6.76 -4.81 -28.46
C ASP A 230 7.06 -4.25 -27.07
N TYR A 231 8.16 -3.55 -26.91
CA TYR A 231 8.63 -2.99 -25.65
C TYR A 231 7.73 -1.83 -25.14
N SER A 232 6.95 -1.22 -26.02
CA SER A 232 6.00 -0.15 -25.63
C SER A 232 4.84 -0.66 -24.80
N LYS A 233 4.57 -1.97 -24.86
CA LYS A 233 3.49 -2.63 -24.13
C LYS A 233 3.94 -3.34 -22.87
N ILE A 234 5.24 -3.41 -22.63
CA ILE A 234 5.78 -4.04 -21.44
C ILE A 234 5.52 -3.14 -20.23
N LYS A 235 4.83 -3.70 -19.27
CA LYS A 235 4.57 -3.07 -17.99
C LYS A 235 5.32 -3.79 -16.89
N TYR A 236 5.67 -3.07 -15.86
CA TYR A 236 6.21 -3.61 -14.63
C TYR A 236 5.50 -2.97 -13.44
N LYS A 237 5.52 -3.63 -12.30
CA LYS A 237 4.94 -3.11 -11.06
C LYS A 237 6.05 -2.75 -10.09
N ILE A 238 5.85 -1.64 -9.41
CA ILE A 238 6.72 -1.19 -8.34
C ILE A 238 5.93 -1.32 -7.05
N HIS A 239 6.38 -2.19 -6.17
CA HIS A 239 5.83 -2.39 -4.85
C HIS A 239 6.62 -1.56 -3.85
N ARG A 240 5.94 -0.68 -3.12
CA ARG A 240 6.56 0.21 -2.15
C ARG A 240 5.85 0.14 -0.81
N TRP A 241 6.64 0.17 0.25
CA TRP A 241 6.16 0.48 1.59
C TRP A 241 6.53 1.92 1.91
N PHE A 242 5.51 2.74 2.05
CA PHE A 242 5.64 4.11 2.52
C PHE A 242 5.23 4.19 3.97
N GLY A 243 5.76 5.19 4.66
CA GLY A 243 5.29 5.45 6.01
C GLY A 243 5.93 6.65 6.64
N VAL A 244 5.56 6.88 7.88
CA VAL A 244 6.13 7.88 8.77
C VAL A 244 6.36 7.24 10.13
N GLU A 245 7.56 7.43 10.66
CA GLU A 245 7.92 7.05 12.03
C GLU A 245 8.13 8.33 12.83
N ASN A 246 7.33 8.50 13.85
CA ASN A 246 7.39 9.66 14.74
C ASN A 246 6.65 9.34 16.05
N ALA A 247 6.85 10.17 17.05
CA ALA A 247 6.01 10.19 18.25
C ALA A 247 4.88 11.21 18.09
N GLY A 248 3.79 10.97 18.79
CA GLY A 248 2.64 11.88 18.85
C GLY A 248 1.57 11.62 17.79
N ASN A 249 0.57 12.47 17.78
CA ASN A 249 -0.67 12.29 17.04
C ASN A 249 -0.52 12.34 15.52
N ILE A 250 0.67 12.67 15.01
CA ILE A 250 0.95 12.69 13.56
C ILE A 250 0.75 11.32 12.91
N ILE A 251 0.95 10.24 13.67
CA ILE A 251 0.79 8.87 13.21
C ILE A 251 -0.69 8.58 12.88
N GLU A 252 -1.58 8.85 13.84
CA GLU A 252 -3.01 8.66 13.66
C GLU A 252 -3.61 9.65 12.66
N LEU A 253 -3.13 10.90 12.66
CA LEU A 253 -3.53 11.90 11.65
C LEU A 253 -3.16 11.43 10.24
N SER A 254 -1.99 10.78 10.07
CA SER A 254 -1.56 10.23 8.78
C SER A 254 -2.45 9.07 8.33
N LEU A 255 -2.79 8.16 9.25
CA LEU A 255 -3.74 7.07 8.97
C LEU A 255 -5.12 7.62 8.57
N LEU A 256 -5.70 8.53 9.36
CA LEU A 256 -6.99 9.14 9.07
C LEU A 256 -6.96 9.90 7.73
N SER A 257 -5.86 10.59 7.44
CA SER A 257 -5.63 11.26 6.16
C SER A 257 -5.63 10.28 4.99
N GLY A 258 -4.95 9.14 5.14
CA GLY A 258 -4.91 8.07 4.13
C GLY A 258 -6.29 7.49 3.84
N ILE A 259 -7.05 7.14 4.88
CA ILE A 259 -8.42 6.63 4.78
C ILE A 259 -9.31 7.65 4.07
N SER A 260 -9.28 8.90 4.52
CA SER A 260 -10.08 9.97 3.95
C SER A 260 -9.75 10.23 2.48
N ASN A 261 -8.47 10.28 2.11
CA ASN A 261 -8.05 10.48 0.72
C ASN A 261 -8.48 9.34 -0.21
N THR A 262 -8.51 8.10 0.29
CA THR A 262 -8.94 6.94 -0.49
C THR A 262 -10.44 6.94 -0.72
N LEU A 263 -11.24 7.31 0.28
CA LEU A 263 -12.71 7.28 0.22
C LEU A 263 -13.31 8.54 -0.40
N CYS A 264 -12.63 9.67 -0.34
CA CYS A 264 -13.07 10.93 -0.92
C CYS A 264 -12.41 11.15 -2.29
N LYS A 265 -13.18 11.59 -3.28
CA LYS A 265 -12.63 12.01 -4.59
C LYS A 265 -11.73 13.26 -4.44
N GLU A 266 -12.00 14.08 -3.43
CA GLU A 266 -11.23 15.25 -3.05
C GLU A 266 -10.12 14.84 -2.06
N LYS A 267 -8.97 15.49 -2.13
CA LYS A 267 -7.85 15.22 -1.22
C LYS A 267 -8.09 15.84 0.18
N PHE A 268 -9.14 15.40 0.84
CA PHE A 268 -9.57 15.93 2.14
C PHE A 268 -8.54 15.71 3.26
N GLY A 269 -7.77 14.64 3.20
CA GLY A 269 -6.72 14.33 4.18
C GLY A 269 -5.67 15.45 4.34
N LYS A 270 -5.49 16.32 3.34
CA LYS A 270 -4.64 17.50 3.46
C LYS A 270 -5.07 18.45 4.58
N TYR A 271 -6.37 18.52 4.88
CA TYR A 271 -6.87 19.36 5.98
C TYR A 271 -6.51 18.78 7.35
N LEU A 272 -6.44 17.45 7.47
CA LEU A 272 -6.03 16.77 8.71
C LEU A 272 -4.56 16.99 9.00
N LEU A 273 -3.72 17.01 7.97
CA LEU A 273 -2.27 17.18 8.09
C LEU A 273 -1.79 18.64 7.98
N HIS A 274 -2.70 19.59 7.80
CA HIS A 274 -2.33 21.00 7.59
C HIS A 274 -1.46 21.56 8.74
N GLY A 275 -0.27 22.02 8.39
CA GLY A 275 0.71 22.55 9.35
C GLY A 275 1.41 21.48 10.20
N LYS A 276 1.29 20.20 9.83
CA LYS A 276 1.97 19.09 10.51
C LYS A 276 3.13 18.51 9.68
N ASP A 277 3.07 18.61 8.37
CA ASP A 277 4.09 18.23 7.38
C ASP A 277 4.85 16.92 7.69
N PRO A 278 4.16 15.76 7.81
CA PRO A 278 4.83 14.50 8.04
C PRO A 278 5.73 14.15 6.87
N VAL A 279 6.96 13.78 7.16
CA VAL A 279 7.90 13.31 6.14
C VAL A 279 7.64 11.82 5.90
N PHE A 280 6.95 11.51 4.79
CA PHE A 280 6.80 10.13 4.35
C PHE A 280 8.08 9.65 3.71
N LYS A 281 8.52 8.46 4.11
CA LYS A 281 9.71 7.79 3.61
C LYS A 281 9.32 6.51 2.89
N VAL A 282 10.16 6.08 1.96
CA VAL A 282 10.10 4.75 1.36
C VAL A 282 10.92 3.81 2.24
N PHE A 283 10.28 2.76 2.77
CA PHE A 283 10.94 1.81 3.67
C PHE A 283 11.42 0.56 2.94
N SER A 284 10.69 0.12 1.94
CA SER A 284 11.05 -1.05 1.15
C SER A 284 10.48 -0.91 -0.25
N ILE A 285 11.23 -1.42 -1.23
CA ILE A 285 10.82 -1.41 -2.62
C ILE A 285 11.12 -2.76 -3.27
N CYS A 286 10.20 -3.21 -4.10
CA CYS A 286 10.36 -4.36 -4.97
C CYS A 286 9.87 -4.05 -6.36
N PHE A 287 10.42 -4.77 -7.33
CA PHE A 287 10.00 -4.72 -8.72
C PHE A 287 9.45 -6.07 -9.12
N GLU A 288 8.28 -6.07 -9.75
CA GLU A 288 7.65 -7.24 -10.34
C GLU A 288 7.66 -7.03 -11.86
N ASP A 289 8.27 -7.95 -12.58
CA ASP A 289 8.25 -7.94 -14.04
C ASP A 289 6.93 -8.51 -14.60
N MET A 290 6.81 -8.50 -15.92
CA MET A 290 5.61 -8.99 -16.61
C MET A 290 5.36 -10.50 -16.44
N TRP A 291 6.32 -11.25 -15.94
CA TRP A 291 6.22 -12.69 -15.68
C TRP A 291 5.96 -13.02 -14.21
N GLY A 292 5.79 -11.98 -13.35
CA GLY A 292 5.59 -12.16 -11.93
C GLY A 292 6.88 -12.39 -11.14
N ASN A 293 8.06 -12.23 -11.77
CA ASN A 293 9.33 -12.30 -11.05
C ASN A 293 9.54 -11.05 -10.20
N ILE A 294 9.99 -11.25 -8.96
CA ILE A 294 10.17 -10.17 -8.00
C ILE A 294 11.64 -10.04 -7.66
N SER A 295 12.15 -8.83 -7.78
CA SER A 295 13.46 -8.43 -7.31
C SER A 295 13.30 -7.40 -6.20
N CYS A 296 13.82 -7.72 -5.01
CA CYS A 296 13.78 -6.85 -3.85
C CYS A 296 15.15 -6.23 -3.61
N GLN A 297 15.14 -4.94 -3.29
CA GLN A 297 16.33 -4.23 -2.84
C GLN A 297 16.05 -3.63 -1.47
N ASP A 298 16.96 -3.83 -0.53
CA ASP A 298 16.95 -3.10 0.73
C ASP A 298 17.46 -1.68 0.45
N PHE A 299 16.59 -0.71 0.68
CA PHE A 299 16.91 0.70 0.51
C PHE A 299 17.32 1.34 1.83
N ASP A 300 18.34 2.21 1.75
CA ASP A 300 18.59 3.19 2.80
C ASP A 300 17.38 4.14 2.85
N PRO A 301 16.72 4.28 4.02
CA PRO A 301 15.51 5.10 4.18
C PRO A 301 15.74 6.61 3.97
N ASN A 302 16.98 7.06 3.75
CA ASN A 302 17.33 8.48 3.69
C ASN A 302 17.01 9.17 2.34
N GLY A 303 15.95 8.72 1.66
CA GLY A 303 15.29 9.57 0.69
C GLY A 303 15.77 9.43 -0.74
N LEU A 304 15.71 8.25 -1.32
CA LEU A 304 15.87 8.09 -2.76
C LEU A 304 14.56 8.39 -3.48
N SER A 305 14.46 9.59 -4.05
CA SER A 305 13.68 9.79 -5.26
C SER A 305 14.50 9.19 -6.40
N TYR A 306 13.98 8.20 -7.12
CA TYR A 306 14.61 7.72 -8.34
C TYR A 306 13.72 8.04 -9.54
N ASN A 307 14.38 8.39 -10.65
CA ASN A 307 13.75 8.51 -11.95
C ASN A 307 13.92 7.18 -12.71
N LEU A 308 13.13 6.96 -13.76
CA LEU A 308 13.29 5.79 -14.65
C LEU A 308 14.71 5.68 -15.23
N THR A 309 15.39 6.81 -15.41
CA THR A 309 16.79 6.90 -15.84
C THR A 309 17.77 6.28 -14.86
N ASP A 310 17.38 6.10 -13.59
CA ASP A 310 18.22 5.55 -12.55
C ASP A 310 18.08 4.02 -12.44
N ILE A 311 17.18 3.43 -13.25
CA ILE A 311 16.94 1.99 -13.29
C ILE A 311 17.67 1.40 -14.51
N GLU A 312 18.58 0.47 -14.25
CA GLU A 312 19.19 -0.33 -15.29
C GLU A 312 18.41 -1.63 -15.48
N PHE A 313 17.90 -1.83 -16.69
CA PHE A 313 17.16 -3.05 -17.04
C PHE A 313 18.13 -4.02 -17.73
N THR A 314 18.23 -5.23 -17.19
CA THR A 314 18.98 -6.32 -17.84
C THR A 314 17.98 -7.42 -18.19
N PHE A 315 17.81 -7.66 -19.48
CA PHE A 315 17.01 -8.77 -19.97
C PHE A 315 17.94 -9.96 -20.23
N SER A 316 17.70 -11.09 -19.57
CA SER A 316 18.37 -12.34 -19.89
C SER A 316 17.34 -13.34 -20.43
N SER A 317 17.63 -13.92 -21.59
CA SER A 317 16.82 -14.96 -22.20
C SER A 317 17.69 -16.19 -22.45
N ASN A 318 17.32 -17.31 -21.84
CA ASN A 318 17.76 -18.61 -22.31
C ASN A 318 16.53 -19.39 -22.80
N LYS A 319 16.71 -20.54 -23.48
CA LYS A 319 15.64 -21.29 -24.18
C LYS A 319 14.41 -21.64 -23.28
N GLU A 320 14.51 -21.49 -21.99
CA GLU A 320 13.48 -21.92 -21.01
C GLU A 320 13.08 -20.83 -20.01
N ASN A 321 13.86 -19.76 -19.87
CA ASN A 321 13.57 -18.69 -18.89
C ASN A 321 13.91 -17.31 -19.43
N HIS A 322 12.95 -16.43 -19.34
CA HIS A 322 13.13 -15.00 -19.61
C HIS A 322 13.15 -14.26 -18.26
N LYS A 323 14.20 -13.50 -17.98
CA LYS A 323 14.31 -12.66 -16.80
C LYS A 323 14.57 -11.23 -17.20
N LEU A 324 13.75 -10.33 -16.69
CA LEU A 324 14.01 -8.91 -16.70
C LEU A 324 14.50 -8.53 -15.30
N LEU A 325 15.76 -8.16 -15.19
CA LEU A 325 16.35 -7.72 -13.93
C LEU A 325 16.39 -6.20 -13.90
N PHE A 326 15.99 -5.65 -12.79
CA PHE A 326 16.00 -4.23 -12.51
C PHE A 326 17.11 -3.96 -11.49
N ASN A 327 18.11 -3.20 -11.88
CA ASN A 327 19.14 -2.72 -10.97
C ASN A 327 19.06 -1.21 -10.88
N LEU A 328 19.15 -0.66 -9.67
CA LEU A 328 19.40 0.76 -9.54
C LEU A 328 20.86 1.04 -9.81
N LYS A 329 21.10 2.07 -10.61
CA LYS A 329 22.45 2.60 -10.76
C LYS A 329 22.89 3.10 -9.38
N SER A 330 23.93 2.51 -8.82
CA SER A 330 24.65 3.10 -7.70
C SER A 330 25.31 4.39 -8.19
N ASN A 331 24.92 5.53 -7.61
CA ASN A 331 25.66 6.77 -7.78
C ASN A 331 27.06 6.64 -7.18
#